data_cd1d9afb5bf1bae05f0edd4424658c0a
#
_entry.id   cd1d9afb5bf1bae05f0edd4424658c0a
#
_cell.length_a   1.000
_cell.length_b   1.000
_cell.length_c   1.000
_cell.angle_alpha   90.00
_cell.angle_beta   90.00
_cell.angle_gamma   90.00
#
_symmetry.space_group_name_H-M   'P 1'
#
loop_
_entity.id
_entity.type
_entity.pdbx_description
1 polymer ?
#
loop_
_entity_poly.entity_id
_entity_poly.type
_entity_poly.pdbx_seq_one_letter_code
_entity_poly.pdbx_strand_id
1 'polypeptide(L)'
;MAVNLKQRKKCRIIPPDWMNIGQLEERKDEEKEREYFTEMPSKSYLELASLLLKSARDDIPHADEVQTLIKDIWEIRMAKLRKSINIMMQEKETHARLDNLTHLEINSIRPFLTSALDRMHILRCNVVENPSTGTDY
;
A
#
# COMPACT_ATOMS: atom_id res chain seq x y z
N MET A 1 -17.26 -17.95 -8.44
CA MET A 1 -18.47 -18.77 -8.22
C MET A 1 -19.49 -18.09 -7.32
N ALA A 2 -19.16 -17.66 -6.11
CA ALA A 2 -20.09 -16.97 -5.18
C ALA A 2 -20.78 -15.72 -5.77
N VAL A 3 -20.05 -14.89 -6.50
CA VAL A 3 -20.58 -13.68 -7.16
C VAL A 3 -21.66 -14.01 -8.19
N ASN A 4 -21.47 -15.06 -8.99
CA ASN A 4 -22.49 -15.51 -9.96
C ASN A 4 -23.76 -16.03 -9.28
N LEU A 5 -23.62 -16.72 -8.15
CA LEU A 5 -24.77 -17.19 -7.36
C LEU A 5 -25.51 -16.01 -6.71
N LYS A 6 -24.77 -14.99 -6.26
CA LYS A 6 -25.37 -13.76 -5.72
C LYS A 6 -26.14 -13.00 -6.80
N GLN A 7 -25.59 -12.84 -8.00
CA GLN A 7 -26.26 -12.20 -9.13
C GLN A 7 -27.56 -12.91 -9.50
N ARG A 8 -27.60 -14.24 -9.35
CA ARG A 8 -28.80 -15.06 -9.57
C ARG A 8 -29.74 -15.09 -8.35
N LYS A 9 -29.47 -14.30 -7.31
CA LYS A 9 -30.25 -14.27 -6.04
C LYS A 9 -30.39 -15.63 -5.36
N LYS A 10 -29.39 -16.51 -5.54
CA LYS A 10 -29.41 -17.88 -4.96
C LYS A 10 -28.62 -17.99 -3.66
N CYS A 11 -27.86 -16.99 -3.26
CA CYS A 11 -27.11 -16.96 -2.02
C CYS A 11 -26.97 -15.55 -1.48
N ARG A 12 -26.65 -15.46 -0.20
CA ARG A 12 -26.19 -14.26 0.48
C ARG A 12 -24.69 -14.41 0.75
N ILE A 13 -23.91 -13.34 0.54
CA ILE A 13 -22.48 -13.33 0.83
C ILE A 13 -22.26 -12.83 2.26
N ILE A 14 -21.53 -13.61 3.04
CA ILE A 14 -21.10 -13.22 4.37
C ILE A 14 -19.74 -12.55 4.25
N PRO A 15 -19.60 -11.25 4.63
CA PRO A 15 -18.31 -10.58 4.59
C PRO A 15 -17.33 -11.20 5.60
N PRO A 16 -16.01 -11.11 5.36
CA PRO A 16 -15.01 -11.52 6.33
C PRO A 16 -15.11 -10.72 7.63
N ASP A 17 -14.74 -11.32 8.75
CA ASP A 17 -14.84 -10.71 10.08
C ASP A 17 -14.05 -9.39 10.19
N TRP A 18 -12.95 -9.28 9.48
CA TRP A 18 -12.12 -8.07 9.46
C TRP A 18 -12.76 -6.87 8.71
N MET A 19 -13.81 -7.10 7.92
CA MET A 19 -14.60 -6.03 7.26
C MET A 19 -15.61 -5.36 8.20
N ASN A 20 -15.41 -5.42 9.50
CA ASN A 20 -16.17 -4.71 10.49
C ASN A 20 -15.60 -3.31 10.72
N ILE A 21 -16.48 -2.31 10.91
CA ILE A 21 -16.09 -0.91 11.16
C ILE A 21 -15.10 -0.82 12.31
N GLY A 22 -15.41 -1.42 13.47
CA GLY A 22 -14.54 -1.35 14.65
C GLY A 22 -13.13 -1.87 14.40
N GLN A 23 -12.99 -2.99 13.70
CA GLN A 23 -11.67 -3.55 13.36
C GLN A 23 -10.93 -2.71 12.31
N LEU A 24 -11.64 -2.12 11.36
CA LEU A 24 -11.03 -1.26 10.35
C LEU A 24 -10.58 0.09 10.95
N GLU A 25 -11.34 0.65 11.88
CA GLU A 25 -10.94 1.86 12.61
C GLU A 25 -9.70 1.60 13.46
N GLU A 26 -9.67 0.51 14.22
CA GLU A 26 -8.50 0.10 14.99
C GLU A 26 -7.27 -0.07 14.10
N ARG A 27 -7.40 -0.74 12.96
CA ARG A 27 -6.30 -0.89 11.98
C ARG A 27 -5.84 0.43 11.39
N LYS A 28 -6.77 1.33 11.10
CA LYS A 28 -6.46 2.67 10.60
C LYS A 28 -5.66 3.46 11.63
N ASP A 29 -6.04 3.41 12.89
CA ASP A 29 -5.37 4.12 13.97
C ASP A 29 -3.99 3.50 14.26
N GLU A 30 -3.88 2.18 14.33
CA GLU A 30 -2.59 1.49 14.41
C GLU A 30 -1.65 1.88 13.26
N GLU A 31 -2.16 1.95 12.04
CA GLU A 31 -1.36 2.32 10.88
C GLU A 31 -0.88 3.78 10.95
N LYS A 32 -1.68 4.69 11.53
CA LYS A 32 -1.26 6.09 11.74
C LYS A 32 -0.19 6.24 12.80
N GLU A 33 -0.33 5.52 13.91
CA GLU A 33 0.57 5.63 15.06
C GLU A 33 1.93 4.98 14.82
N ARG A 34 1.97 3.87 14.09
CA ARG A 34 3.21 3.14 13.82
C ARG A 34 3.96 3.76 12.64
N GLU A 35 5.25 3.89 12.80
CA GLU A 35 6.14 4.32 11.71
C GLU A 35 6.27 3.24 10.62
N TYR A 36 6.22 1.97 11.02
CA TYR A 36 6.32 0.82 10.12
C TYR A 36 4.94 0.37 9.63
N PHE A 37 4.92 -0.38 8.53
CA PHE A 37 3.68 -0.97 8.01
C PHE A 37 3.16 -2.05 8.95
N THR A 38 1.89 -1.96 9.30
CA THR A 38 1.23 -3.00 10.09
C THR A 38 0.85 -4.18 9.19
N GLU A 39 0.76 -5.37 9.78
CA GLU A 39 0.29 -6.53 9.06
C GLU A 39 -1.21 -6.41 8.79
N MET A 40 -1.61 -6.52 7.52
CA MET A 40 -3.01 -6.49 7.13
C MET A 40 -3.66 -7.86 7.33
N PRO A 41 -4.96 -7.90 7.66
CA PRO A 41 -5.68 -9.16 7.90
C PRO A 41 -5.70 -10.09 6.68
N SER A 42 -5.51 -9.56 5.50
CA SER A 42 -5.37 -10.33 4.26
C SER A 42 -4.38 -9.65 3.32
N LYS A 43 -3.57 -10.47 2.64
CA LYS A 43 -2.64 -9.98 1.60
C LYS A 43 -3.36 -9.38 0.38
N SER A 44 -4.63 -9.66 0.23
CA SER A 44 -5.50 -9.15 -0.85
C SER A 44 -6.72 -8.41 -0.29
N TYR A 45 -6.54 -7.70 0.84
CA TYR A 45 -7.66 -7.03 1.52
C TYR A 45 -8.36 -6.01 0.61
N LEU A 46 -7.61 -5.27 -0.20
CA LEU A 46 -8.15 -4.23 -1.05
C LEU A 46 -8.93 -4.80 -2.23
N GLU A 47 -8.37 -5.83 -2.89
CA GLU A 47 -9.02 -6.50 -4.00
C GLU A 47 -10.31 -7.22 -3.54
N LEU A 48 -10.22 -7.92 -2.41
CA LEU A 48 -11.36 -8.62 -1.83
C LEU A 48 -12.46 -7.65 -1.40
N ALA A 49 -12.10 -6.59 -0.69
CA ALA A 49 -13.05 -5.56 -0.29
C ALA A 49 -13.70 -4.87 -1.50
N SER A 50 -12.92 -4.52 -2.50
CA SER A 50 -13.42 -3.92 -3.74
C SER A 50 -14.38 -4.83 -4.48
N LEU A 51 -14.07 -6.12 -4.57
CA LEU A 51 -14.94 -7.11 -5.19
C LEU A 51 -16.25 -7.28 -4.43
N LEU A 52 -16.19 -7.39 -3.11
CA LEU A 52 -17.38 -7.56 -2.26
C LEU A 52 -18.28 -6.32 -2.27
N LEU A 53 -17.69 -5.13 -2.17
CA LEU A 53 -18.42 -3.86 -2.24
C LEU A 53 -19.10 -3.63 -3.59
N LYS A 54 -18.52 -4.14 -4.68
CA LYS A 54 -19.15 -4.07 -6.02
C LYS A 54 -20.25 -5.11 -6.20
N SER A 55 -20.07 -6.31 -5.70
CA SER A 55 -20.90 -7.47 -6.02
C SER A 55 -21.95 -7.78 -4.97
N ALA A 56 -21.73 -7.41 -3.73
CA ALA A 56 -22.56 -7.79 -2.59
C ALA A 56 -22.72 -6.65 -1.57
N ARG A 57 -22.82 -5.42 -2.05
CA ARG A 57 -22.96 -4.23 -1.20
C ARG A 57 -24.12 -4.34 -0.22
N ASP A 58 -25.23 -4.93 -0.65
CA ASP A 58 -26.45 -5.11 0.17
C ASP A 58 -26.24 -6.08 1.34
N ASP A 59 -25.26 -6.97 1.25
CA ASP A 59 -24.95 -7.95 2.29
C ASP A 59 -23.96 -7.43 3.34
N ILE A 60 -23.30 -6.30 3.06
CA ILE A 60 -22.29 -5.71 3.93
C ILE A 60 -22.95 -4.62 4.78
N PRO A 61 -22.97 -4.75 6.11
CA PRO A 61 -23.48 -3.69 6.98
C PRO A 61 -22.58 -2.46 6.86
N HIS A 62 -23.18 -1.29 6.74
CA HIS A 62 -22.47 0.00 6.64
C HIS A 62 -21.42 0.03 5.51
N ALA A 63 -21.78 -0.45 4.32
CA ALA A 63 -20.88 -0.60 3.20
C ALA A 63 -20.13 0.70 2.80
N ASP A 64 -20.79 1.86 2.95
CA ASP A 64 -20.20 3.17 2.64
C ASP A 64 -19.06 3.53 3.62
N GLU A 65 -19.27 3.28 4.90
CA GLU A 65 -18.27 3.51 5.94
C GLU A 65 -17.10 2.55 5.79
N VAL A 66 -17.37 1.28 5.55
CA VAL A 66 -16.34 0.26 5.25
C VAL A 66 -15.50 0.66 4.04
N GLN A 67 -16.13 1.13 2.97
CA GLN A 67 -15.44 1.59 1.76
C GLN A 67 -14.52 2.78 2.07
N THR A 68 -14.99 3.74 2.85
CA THR A 68 -14.22 4.91 3.24
C THR A 68 -13.02 4.52 4.10
N LEU A 69 -13.21 3.67 5.11
CA LEU A 69 -12.13 3.21 5.99
C LEU A 69 -11.04 2.45 5.23
N ILE A 70 -11.41 1.56 4.32
CA ILE A 70 -10.45 0.82 3.48
C ILE A 70 -9.66 1.77 2.58
N LYS A 71 -10.31 2.77 2.01
CA LYS A 71 -9.65 3.81 1.21
C LYS A 71 -8.69 4.64 2.05
N ASP A 72 -9.10 5.04 3.25
CA ASP A 72 -8.25 5.80 4.18
C ASP A 72 -6.99 5.00 4.58
N ILE A 73 -7.14 3.71 4.91
CA ILE A 73 -6.01 2.83 5.21
C ILE A 73 -5.04 2.76 4.01
N TRP A 74 -5.57 2.57 2.81
CA TRP A 74 -4.78 2.57 1.59
C TRP A 74 -3.99 3.87 1.40
N GLU A 75 -4.64 5.00 1.56
CA GLU A 75 -4.02 6.32 1.41
C GLU A 75 -2.90 6.56 2.43
N ILE A 76 -3.12 6.18 3.70
CA ILE A 76 -2.11 6.27 4.76
C ILE A 76 -0.89 5.40 4.41
N ARG A 77 -1.10 4.16 4.00
CA ARG A 77 -0.03 3.24 3.62
C ARG A 77 0.75 3.73 2.39
N MET A 78 0.07 4.25 1.39
CA MET A 78 0.70 4.84 0.21
C MET A 78 1.51 6.10 0.56
N ALA A 79 1.04 6.94 1.47
CA ALA A 79 1.77 8.10 1.95
C ALA A 79 3.07 7.70 2.69
N LYS A 80 2.99 6.70 3.58
CA LYS A 80 4.16 6.12 4.26
C LYS A 80 5.19 5.57 3.26
N LEU A 81 4.71 4.84 2.28
CA LEU A 81 5.56 4.22 1.27
C LEU A 81 6.32 5.26 0.44
N ARG A 82 5.64 6.31 0.01
CA ARG A 82 6.28 7.45 -0.68
C ARG A 82 7.31 8.14 0.21
N LYS A 83 6.97 8.36 1.49
CA LYS A 83 7.90 8.94 2.46
C LYS A 83 9.16 8.08 2.63
N SER A 84 9.01 6.77 2.80
CA SER A 84 10.13 5.83 2.95
C SER A 84 11.05 5.83 1.73
N ILE A 85 10.50 5.89 0.53
CA ILE A 85 11.29 5.96 -0.70
C ILE A 85 12.02 7.31 -0.81
N ASN A 86 11.36 8.41 -0.45
CA ASN A 86 12.01 9.73 -0.46
C ASN A 86 13.18 9.79 0.52
N ILE A 87 13.03 9.24 1.72
CA ILE A 87 14.12 9.15 2.71
C ILE A 87 15.28 8.32 2.15
N MET A 88 14.99 7.15 1.59
CA MET A 88 16.00 6.31 0.95
C MET A 88 16.78 7.06 -0.14
N MET A 89 16.09 7.89 -0.93
CA MET A 89 16.72 8.68 -1.98
C MET A 89 17.61 9.81 -1.45
N GLN A 90 17.20 10.46 -0.35
CA GLN A 90 17.93 11.59 0.24
C GLN A 90 19.13 11.14 1.09
N GLU A 91 18.95 10.11 1.89
CA GLU A 91 19.95 9.63 2.85
C GLU A 91 20.94 8.63 2.24
N LYS A 92 20.79 8.29 0.96
CA LYS A 92 21.59 7.27 0.26
C LYS A 92 21.58 5.91 0.97
N GLU A 93 20.55 5.66 1.77
CA GLU A 93 20.34 4.37 2.40
C GLU A 93 20.08 3.30 1.33
N THR A 94 20.69 2.14 1.52
CA THR A 94 20.58 1.01 0.59
C THR A 94 19.31 0.19 0.81
N HIS A 95 18.58 0.45 1.89
CA HIS A 95 17.45 -0.38 2.30
C HIS A 95 16.22 0.48 2.65
N ALA A 96 15.12 0.25 1.92
CA ALA A 96 13.80 0.69 2.35
C ALA A 96 13.11 -0.46 3.11
N ARG A 97 12.49 -0.17 4.24
CA ARG A 97 11.68 -1.16 4.95
C ARG A 97 10.33 -1.30 4.26
N LEU A 98 10.16 -2.40 3.56
CA LEU A 98 8.96 -2.74 2.78
C LEU A 98 8.24 -3.98 3.35
N ASP A 99 8.48 -4.28 4.62
CA ASP A 99 7.85 -5.40 5.30
C ASP A 99 6.32 -5.19 5.39
N ASN A 100 5.56 -6.27 5.36
CA ASN A 100 4.09 -6.27 5.49
C ASN A 100 3.32 -5.52 4.37
N LEU A 101 3.95 -5.27 3.23
CA LEU A 101 3.24 -4.75 2.06
C LEU A 101 2.48 -5.84 1.31
N THR A 102 1.32 -5.49 0.80
CA THR A 102 0.53 -6.36 -0.07
C THR A 102 1.06 -6.34 -1.50
N HIS A 103 0.73 -7.37 -2.30
CA HIS A 103 1.15 -7.42 -3.70
C HIS A 103 0.66 -6.24 -4.53
N LEU A 104 -0.55 -5.76 -4.26
CA LEU A 104 -1.12 -4.61 -4.97
C LEU A 104 -0.36 -3.33 -4.63
N GLU A 105 0.01 -3.14 -3.37
CA GLU A 105 0.82 -2.00 -2.91
C GLU A 105 2.19 -1.99 -3.58
N ILE A 106 2.86 -3.13 -3.62
CA ILE A 106 4.16 -3.29 -4.31
C ILE A 106 4.02 -3.00 -5.80
N ASN A 107 3.01 -3.54 -6.47
CA ASN A 107 2.79 -3.31 -7.88
C ASN A 107 2.47 -1.86 -8.21
N SER A 108 1.73 -1.18 -7.33
CA SER A 108 1.37 0.24 -7.51
C SER A 108 2.59 1.17 -7.43
N ILE A 109 3.58 0.81 -6.61
CA ILE A 109 4.79 1.63 -6.42
C ILE A 109 5.93 1.24 -7.36
N ARG A 110 5.89 0.07 -7.97
CA ARG A 110 6.97 -0.44 -8.83
C ARG A 110 7.48 0.56 -9.88
N PRO A 111 6.62 1.23 -10.66
CA PRO A 111 7.09 2.20 -11.65
C PRO A 111 7.85 3.38 -11.01
N PHE A 112 7.39 3.84 -9.85
CA PHE A 112 8.04 4.91 -9.11
C PHE A 112 9.37 4.47 -8.53
N LEU A 113 9.44 3.27 -7.97
CA LEU A 113 10.65 2.70 -7.38
C LEU A 113 11.75 2.48 -8.44
N THR A 114 11.41 1.93 -9.60
CA THR A 114 12.36 1.75 -10.71
C THR A 114 12.93 3.09 -11.18
N SER A 115 12.07 4.10 -11.37
CA SER A 115 12.51 5.46 -11.74
C SER A 115 13.41 6.10 -10.68
N ALA A 116 13.14 5.88 -9.39
CA ALA A 116 13.97 6.37 -8.30
C ALA A 116 15.33 5.70 -8.27
N LEU A 117 15.40 4.37 -8.44
CA LEU A 117 16.64 3.61 -8.50
C LEU A 117 17.50 3.99 -9.72
N ASP A 118 16.90 4.19 -10.89
CA ASP A 118 17.59 4.64 -12.10
C ASP A 118 18.26 6.01 -11.88
N ARG A 119 17.54 6.95 -11.25
CA ARG A 119 18.10 8.25 -10.90
C ARG A 119 19.29 8.15 -9.94
N MET A 120 19.16 7.30 -8.92
CA MET A 120 20.26 7.06 -7.97
C MET A 120 21.48 6.45 -8.68
N HIS A 121 21.26 5.52 -9.62
CA HIS A 121 22.34 4.93 -10.42
C HIS A 121 23.06 5.98 -11.26
N ILE A 122 22.33 6.83 -11.98
CA ILE A 122 22.89 7.92 -12.79
C ILE A 122 23.71 8.89 -11.92
N LEU A 123 23.18 9.28 -10.76
CA LEU A 123 23.90 10.16 -9.83
C LEU A 123 25.20 9.54 -9.32
N ARG A 124 25.21 8.23 -9.02
CA ARG A 124 26.42 7.51 -8.61
C ARG A 124 27.45 7.45 -9.74
N CYS A 125 27.02 7.17 -10.97
CA CYS A 125 27.92 7.16 -12.14
C CYS A 125 28.56 8.53 -12.36
N ASN A 126 27.78 9.61 -12.30
CA ASN A 126 28.26 10.97 -12.48
C ASN A 126 29.26 11.41 -11.39
N VAL A 127 29.12 10.92 -10.16
CA VAL A 127 30.09 11.18 -9.07
C VAL A 127 31.40 10.43 -9.28
N VAL A 128 31.36 9.25 -9.88
CA VAL A 128 32.58 8.46 -10.19
C VAL A 128 33.34 9.03 -11.39
N GLU A 129 32.65 9.61 -12.38
CA GLU A 129 33.27 10.18 -13.59
C GLU A 129 33.86 11.58 -13.39
N ASN A 130 33.54 12.28 -12.31
CA ASN A 130 34.14 13.53 -11.91
C ASN A 130 34.88 13.40 -10.57
N PRO A 131 36.04 12.75 -10.51
CA PRO A 131 36.96 12.97 -9.40
C PRO A 131 37.44 14.40 -9.53
N SER A 132 37.05 15.25 -8.57
CA SER A 132 37.54 16.62 -8.45
C SER A 132 39.03 16.64 -8.74
N THR A 133 39.43 17.30 -9.81
CA THR A 133 40.80 17.77 -10.02
C THR A 133 41.10 18.75 -8.90
N GLY A 134 41.68 18.22 -7.84
CA GLY A 134 42.32 19.05 -6.82
C GLY A 134 43.43 19.79 -7.51
N THR A 135 43.24 21.05 -7.76
CA THR A 135 44.33 21.98 -8.14
C THR A 135 45.16 22.21 -6.89
N ASP A 136 46.29 21.58 -6.86
CA ASP A 136 47.39 22.01 -6.01
C ASP A 136 47.85 23.40 -6.46
N TYR A 137 47.81 24.30 -5.52
CA TYR A 137 48.71 25.42 -5.44
C TYR A 137 49.33 25.47 -4.06
#